data_b8dcf4f935652d24c9bff50e094806cd
#
_entry.id   b8dcf4f935652d24c9bff50e094806cd
#
_cell.length_a   1.000
_cell.length_b   1.000
_cell.length_c   1.000
_cell.angle_alpha   90.00
_cell.angle_beta   90.00
_cell.angle_gamma   90.00
#
_symmetry.space_group_name_H-M   'P 1'
#
loop_
_entity.id
_entity.type
_entity.pdbx_description
1 polymer ?
#
loop_
_entity_poly.entity_id
_entity_poly.type
_entity_poly.pdbx_seq_one_letter_code
_entity_poly.pdbx_strand_id
1 'polypeptide(L)'
;MFDEEHKTLLGIMADLQHAITRHIDERTIRKIVHDLVEYTFTHCRHEEMYFNDFRYPRADEHIRQHSEMRTRVLSYYESVRAGEAVKQAPAMLAFLENWLITHVQREDKEFGQYLCSRLPGL
;
A
#
# COMPACT_ATOMS: atom_id res chain seq x y z
N MET A 1 -11.90 5.45 8.35
CA MET A 1 -10.76 4.58 8.70
C MET A 1 -9.80 4.40 7.54
N PHE A 2 -10.28 3.96 6.40
CA PHE A 2 -9.40 3.75 5.24
C PHE A 2 -8.75 5.03 4.73
N ASP A 3 -9.44 6.16 4.81
CA ASP A 3 -8.88 7.45 4.40
C ASP A 3 -7.66 7.84 5.24
N GLU A 4 -7.70 7.55 6.55
CA GLU A 4 -6.56 7.82 7.43
C GLU A 4 -5.38 6.90 7.09
N GLU A 5 -5.65 5.64 6.77
CA GLU A 5 -4.61 4.70 6.35
C GLU A 5 -3.99 5.14 5.03
N HIS A 6 -4.79 5.62 4.08
CA HIS A 6 -4.28 6.14 2.81
C HIS A 6 -3.41 7.38 3.01
N LYS A 7 -3.81 8.28 3.91
CA LYS A 7 -3.01 9.47 4.23
C LYS A 7 -1.67 9.08 4.84
N THR A 8 -1.66 8.09 5.72
CA THR A 8 -0.43 7.60 6.34
C THR A 8 0.49 6.99 5.28
N LEU A 9 -0.06 6.19 4.37
CA LEU A 9 0.72 5.61 3.27
C LEU A 9 1.34 6.69 2.39
N LEU A 10 0.55 7.70 2.03
CA LEU A 10 1.04 8.82 1.21
C LEU A 10 2.16 9.57 1.94
N GLY A 11 2.03 9.73 3.27
CA GLY A 11 3.07 10.36 4.07
C GLY A 11 4.37 9.59 4.06
N ILE A 12 4.31 8.27 4.22
CA ILE A 12 5.50 7.41 4.17
C ILE A 12 6.14 7.45 2.77
N MET A 13 5.31 7.43 1.72
CA MET A 13 5.79 7.53 0.35
C MET A 13 6.48 8.87 0.08
N ALA A 14 5.95 9.96 0.64
CA ALA A 14 6.57 11.28 0.55
C ALA A 14 7.92 11.31 1.27
N ASP A 15 8.01 10.67 2.44
CA ASP A 15 9.28 10.55 3.17
C ASP A 15 10.31 9.78 2.34
N LEU A 16 9.89 8.72 1.68
CA LEU A 16 10.79 7.94 0.82
C LEU A 16 11.25 8.76 -0.39
N GLN A 17 10.34 9.50 -1.03
CA GLN A 17 10.68 10.37 -2.14
C GLN A 17 11.70 11.41 -1.72
N HIS A 18 11.51 12.01 -0.55
CA HIS A 18 12.41 13.01 0.00
C HIS A 18 13.80 12.41 0.26
N ALA A 19 13.85 11.23 0.86
CA ALA A 19 15.09 10.53 1.16
C ALA A 19 15.88 10.20 -0.13
N ILE A 20 15.17 9.76 -1.16
CA ILE A 20 15.76 9.46 -2.47
C ILE A 20 16.36 10.74 -3.09
N THR A 21 15.58 11.81 -3.11
CA THR A 21 15.98 13.10 -3.71
C THR A 21 17.18 13.70 -3.01
N ARG A 22 17.24 13.56 -1.68
CA ARG A 22 18.32 14.11 -0.86
C ARG A 22 19.53 13.19 -0.73
N HIS A 23 19.49 12.04 -1.38
CA HIS A 23 20.58 11.05 -1.31
C HIS A 23 20.92 10.66 0.13
N ILE A 24 19.89 10.44 0.94
CA ILE A 24 20.03 9.97 2.31
C ILE A 24 20.68 8.59 2.30
N ASP A 25 21.32 8.21 3.41
CA ASP A 25 22.07 6.97 3.49
C ASP A 25 21.20 5.72 3.30
N GLU A 26 21.85 4.64 2.87
CA GLU A 26 21.26 3.35 2.57
C GLU A 26 20.42 2.82 3.73
N ARG A 27 20.91 2.95 4.96
CA ARG A 27 20.25 2.44 6.15
C ARG A 27 18.92 3.14 6.40
N THR A 28 18.88 4.46 6.24
CA THR A 28 17.64 5.24 6.43
C THR A 28 16.62 4.91 5.37
N ILE A 29 17.05 4.82 4.11
CA ILE A 29 16.15 4.45 3.01
C ILE A 29 15.57 3.06 3.24
N ARG A 30 16.39 2.10 3.68
CA ARG A 30 15.94 0.74 3.97
C ARG A 30 14.88 0.71 5.06
N LYS A 31 15.07 1.53 6.11
CA LYS A 31 14.10 1.63 7.19
C LYS A 31 12.75 2.17 6.71
N ILE A 32 12.77 3.22 5.90
CA ILE A 32 11.54 3.81 5.34
C ILE A 32 10.83 2.80 4.46
N VAL A 33 11.58 2.07 3.62
CA VAL A 33 11.01 1.02 2.77
C VAL A 33 10.36 -0.08 3.63
N HIS A 34 11.03 -0.49 4.70
CA HIS A 34 10.48 -1.48 5.63
C HIS A 34 9.14 -1.02 6.22
N ASP A 35 9.08 0.23 6.69
CA ASP A 35 7.86 0.80 7.25
C ASP A 35 6.74 0.87 6.21
N LEU A 36 7.09 1.23 4.98
CA LEU A 36 6.13 1.31 3.89
C LEU A 36 5.53 -0.08 3.58
N VAL A 37 6.37 -1.10 3.51
CA VAL A 37 5.93 -2.48 3.27
C VAL A 37 5.00 -2.95 4.37
N GLU A 38 5.39 -2.76 5.63
CA GLU A 38 4.56 -3.17 6.77
C GLU A 38 3.21 -2.47 6.78
N TYR A 39 3.21 -1.16 6.54
CA TYR A 39 1.96 -0.41 6.57
C TYR A 39 1.04 -0.80 5.42
N THR A 40 1.60 -1.02 4.23
CA THR A 40 0.84 -1.45 3.07
C THR A 40 0.16 -2.80 3.34
N PHE A 41 0.89 -3.74 3.91
CA PHE A 41 0.35 -5.07 4.20
C PHE A 41 -0.71 -5.03 5.31
N THR A 42 -0.51 -4.18 6.32
CA THR A 42 -1.48 -3.98 7.39
C THR A 42 -2.79 -3.39 6.85
N HIS A 43 -2.68 -2.39 5.97
CA HIS A 43 -3.84 -1.78 5.33
C HIS A 43 -4.64 -2.82 4.51
N CYS A 44 -3.96 -3.61 3.71
CA CYS A 44 -4.61 -4.66 2.92
C CYS A 44 -5.34 -5.68 3.81
N ARG A 45 -4.71 -6.05 4.92
CA ARG A 45 -5.29 -6.99 5.87
C ARG A 45 -6.55 -6.45 6.51
N HIS A 46 -6.56 -5.16 6.88
CA HIS A 46 -7.74 -4.51 7.43
C HIS A 46 -8.88 -4.53 6.43
N GLU A 47 -8.63 -4.18 5.18
CA GLU A 47 -9.67 -4.24 4.14
C GLU A 47 -10.21 -5.65 3.96
N GLU A 48 -9.34 -6.65 3.90
CA GLU A 48 -9.74 -8.05 3.71
C GLU A 48 -10.60 -8.58 4.86
N MET A 49 -10.35 -8.12 6.08
CA MET A 49 -11.21 -8.45 7.23
C MET A 49 -12.61 -7.90 7.03
N TYR A 50 -12.75 -6.67 6.55
CA TYR A 50 -14.07 -6.09 6.27
C TYR A 50 -14.77 -6.78 5.11
N PHE A 51 -14.03 -7.20 4.08
CA PHE A 51 -14.62 -7.97 2.98
C PHE A 51 -15.33 -9.22 3.51
N ASN A 52 -14.67 -9.91 4.42
CA ASN A 52 -15.23 -11.13 5.02
C ASN A 52 -16.41 -10.82 5.91
N ASP A 53 -16.28 -9.83 6.79
CA ASP A 53 -17.32 -9.47 7.76
C ASP A 53 -18.61 -8.98 7.10
N PHE A 54 -18.48 -8.24 5.99
CA PHE A 54 -19.62 -7.65 5.30
C PHE A 54 -19.97 -8.33 3.99
N ARG A 55 -19.34 -9.48 3.69
CA ARG A 55 -19.62 -10.30 2.50
C ARG A 55 -19.59 -9.48 1.22
N TYR A 56 -18.50 -8.72 1.04
CA TYR A 56 -18.35 -7.86 -0.14
C TYR A 56 -18.35 -8.71 -1.43
N PRO A 57 -19.26 -8.42 -2.39
CA PRO A 57 -19.40 -9.25 -3.60
C PRO A 57 -18.15 -9.30 -4.48
N ARG A 58 -17.32 -8.26 -4.44
CA ARG A 58 -16.08 -8.18 -5.23
C ARG A 58 -14.83 -8.48 -4.40
N ALA A 59 -15.00 -9.15 -3.26
CA ALA A 59 -13.88 -9.47 -2.37
C ALA A 59 -12.78 -10.26 -3.07
N ASP A 60 -13.13 -11.30 -3.81
CA ASP A 60 -12.15 -12.16 -4.48
C ASP A 60 -11.30 -11.37 -5.47
N GLU A 61 -11.89 -10.49 -6.25
CA GLU A 61 -11.20 -9.63 -7.19
C GLU A 61 -10.24 -8.68 -6.45
N HIS A 62 -10.72 -8.05 -5.39
CA HIS A 62 -9.94 -7.10 -4.60
C HIS A 62 -8.77 -7.79 -3.90
N ILE A 63 -9.00 -8.99 -3.33
CA ILE A 63 -7.96 -9.79 -2.68
C ILE A 63 -6.91 -10.21 -3.70
N ARG A 64 -7.32 -10.56 -4.92
CA ARG A 64 -6.39 -10.91 -6.00
C ARG A 64 -5.48 -9.73 -6.33
N GLN A 65 -6.03 -8.53 -6.39
CA GLN A 65 -5.25 -7.31 -6.63
C GLN A 65 -4.24 -7.06 -5.52
N HIS A 66 -4.65 -7.25 -4.26
CA HIS A 66 -3.74 -7.15 -3.11
C HIS A 66 -2.61 -8.19 -3.21
N SER A 67 -2.95 -9.42 -3.60
CA SER A 67 -1.96 -10.50 -3.72
C SER A 67 -0.92 -10.20 -4.80
N GLU A 68 -1.35 -9.70 -5.94
CA GLU A 68 -0.44 -9.30 -7.02
C GLU A 68 0.49 -8.17 -6.57
N MET A 69 -0.05 -7.17 -5.90
CA MET A 69 0.74 -6.06 -5.36
C MET A 69 1.75 -6.55 -4.34
N ARG A 70 1.32 -7.41 -3.40
CA ARG A 70 2.22 -7.95 -2.37
C ARG A 70 3.39 -8.71 -2.99
N THR A 71 3.14 -9.51 -4.03
CA THR A 71 4.19 -10.24 -4.73
C THR A 71 5.24 -9.29 -5.31
N ARG A 72 4.79 -8.22 -5.97
CA ARG A 72 5.69 -7.21 -6.54
C ARG A 72 6.47 -6.48 -5.47
N VAL A 73 5.80 -6.06 -4.41
CA VAL A 73 6.43 -5.33 -3.30
C VAL A 73 7.47 -6.19 -2.61
N LEU A 74 7.16 -7.47 -2.37
CA LEU A 74 8.12 -8.39 -1.74
C LEU A 74 9.37 -8.58 -2.61
N SER A 75 9.22 -8.62 -3.92
CA SER A 75 10.36 -8.73 -4.83
C SER A 75 11.31 -7.52 -4.68
N TYR A 76 10.76 -6.31 -4.63
CA TYR A 76 11.56 -5.11 -4.38
C TYR A 76 12.20 -5.15 -2.99
N TYR A 77 11.43 -5.58 -1.99
CA TYR A 77 11.90 -5.61 -0.61
C TYR A 77 13.08 -6.57 -0.44
N GLU A 78 13.07 -7.72 -1.11
CA GLU A 78 14.20 -8.65 -1.06
C GLU A 78 15.49 -7.99 -1.58
N SER A 79 15.40 -7.23 -2.66
CA SER A 79 16.54 -6.48 -3.19
C SER A 79 17.02 -5.40 -2.21
N VAL A 80 16.08 -4.72 -1.55
CA VAL A 80 16.40 -3.70 -0.55
C VAL A 80 17.15 -4.34 0.63
N ARG A 81 16.68 -5.49 1.10
CA ARG A 81 17.33 -6.20 2.20
C ARG A 81 18.73 -6.69 1.83
N ALA A 82 18.96 -6.98 0.55
CA ALA A 82 20.28 -7.40 0.06
C ALA A 82 21.26 -6.24 -0.08
N GLY A 83 20.87 -5.02 0.32
CA GLY A 83 21.76 -3.85 0.30
C GLY A 83 21.58 -2.98 -0.93
N GLU A 84 20.50 -3.16 -1.70
CA GLU A 84 20.26 -2.39 -2.91
C GLU A 84 19.14 -1.34 -2.74
N ALA A 85 18.97 -0.80 -1.52
CA ALA A 85 17.88 0.14 -1.25
C ALA A 85 17.97 1.39 -2.12
N VAL A 86 19.15 1.99 -2.24
CA VAL A 86 19.32 3.21 -3.04
C VAL A 86 18.99 2.95 -4.51
N LYS A 87 19.34 1.78 -5.00
CA LYS A 87 19.11 1.41 -6.41
C LYS A 87 17.64 1.08 -6.67
N GLN A 88 17.00 0.35 -5.77
CA GLN A 88 15.66 -0.21 -5.99
C GLN A 88 14.51 0.65 -5.48
N ALA A 89 14.77 1.52 -4.50
CA ALA A 89 13.72 2.34 -3.91
C ALA A 89 12.96 3.22 -4.92
N PRO A 90 13.62 3.87 -5.89
CA PRO A 90 12.90 4.67 -6.88
C PRO A 90 11.89 3.85 -7.70
N ALA A 91 12.28 2.64 -8.12
CA ALA A 91 11.39 1.77 -8.90
C ALA A 91 10.21 1.28 -8.07
N MET A 92 10.48 0.91 -6.82
CA MET A 92 9.44 0.48 -5.88
C MET A 92 8.45 1.61 -5.62
N LEU A 93 8.95 2.81 -5.39
CA LEU A 93 8.11 3.99 -5.14
C LEU A 93 7.22 4.29 -6.34
N ALA A 94 7.77 4.27 -7.55
CA ALA A 94 7.00 4.50 -8.77
C ALA A 94 5.90 3.46 -8.95
N PHE A 95 6.21 2.20 -8.69
CA PHE A 95 5.23 1.12 -8.75
C PHE A 95 4.09 1.36 -7.76
N LEU A 96 4.43 1.68 -6.50
CA LEU A 96 3.43 1.88 -5.45
C LEU A 96 2.57 3.12 -5.70
N GLU A 97 3.16 4.21 -6.17
CA GLU A 97 2.39 5.41 -6.51
C GLU A 97 1.33 5.11 -7.55
N ASN A 98 1.73 4.43 -8.63
CA ASN A 98 0.81 4.09 -9.70
C ASN A 98 -0.27 3.11 -9.24
N TRP A 99 0.14 2.08 -8.50
CA TRP A 99 -0.80 1.08 -7.98
C TRP A 99 -1.79 1.69 -7.02
N LEU A 100 -1.30 2.50 -6.07
CA LEU A 100 -2.15 3.10 -5.03
C LEU A 100 -3.18 4.06 -5.62
N ILE A 101 -2.78 4.88 -6.60
CA ILE A 101 -3.71 5.80 -7.26
C ILE A 101 -4.83 5.02 -7.92
N THR A 102 -4.51 3.99 -8.69
CA THR A 102 -5.50 3.17 -9.38
C THR A 102 -6.40 2.43 -8.38
N HIS A 103 -5.79 1.83 -7.36
CA HIS A 103 -6.51 1.03 -6.37
C HIS A 103 -7.47 1.89 -5.53
N VAL A 104 -6.98 3.02 -5.02
CA VAL A 104 -7.80 3.90 -4.17
C VAL A 104 -8.93 4.53 -4.97
N GLN A 105 -8.65 5.00 -6.19
CA GLN A 105 -9.66 5.68 -7.00
C GLN A 105 -10.75 4.74 -7.50
N ARG A 106 -10.46 3.47 -7.64
CA ARG A 106 -11.38 2.52 -8.25
C ARG A 106 -11.92 1.52 -7.25
N GLU A 107 -11.04 0.72 -6.66
CA GLU A 107 -11.44 -0.43 -5.86
C GLU A 107 -11.85 -0.08 -4.43
N ASP A 108 -11.06 0.75 -3.75
CA ASP A 108 -11.37 1.13 -2.37
C ASP A 108 -12.59 2.03 -2.31
N LYS A 109 -12.80 2.86 -3.33
CA LYS A 109 -13.99 3.70 -3.41
C LYS A 109 -15.26 2.85 -3.57
N GLU A 110 -15.21 1.84 -4.42
CA GLU A 110 -16.34 0.91 -4.58
C GLU A 110 -16.66 0.19 -3.28
N PHE A 111 -15.63 -0.29 -2.58
CA PHE A 111 -15.82 -0.95 -1.30
C PHE A 111 -16.42 0.01 -0.26
N GLY A 112 -15.93 1.25 -0.20
CA GLY A 112 -16.47 2.27 0.68
C GLY A 112 -17.94 2.53 0.43
N GLN A 113 -18.34 2.61 -0.83
CA GLN A 113 -19.74 2.78 -1.21
C GLN A 113 -20.59 1.59 -0.79
N TYR A 114 -20.08 0.38 -0.95
CA TYR A 114 -20.75 -0.83 -0.50
C TYR A 114 -20.97 -0.82 1.02
N LEU A 115 -19.95 -0.47 1.79
CA LEU A 115 -20.06 -0.37 3.24
C LEU A 115 -21.14 0.63 3.66
N CYS A 116 -21.15 1.81 3.03
CA CYS A 116 -22.17 2.83 3.33
C CYS A 116 -23.58 2.34 3.04
N SER A 117 -23.75 1.52 2.01
CA SER A 117 -25.07 0.97 1.68
C SER A 117 -25.53 -0.10 2.68
N ARG A 118 -24.57 -0.78 3.34
CA ARG A 118 -24.87 -1.86 4.31
C ARG A 118 -24.97 -1.37 5.75
N LEU A 119 -24.41 -0.19 6.03
CA LEU A 119 -24.37 0.39 7.36
C LEU A 119 -25.01 1.77 7.33
N PRO A 120 -26.37 1.82 7.29
CA PRO A 120 -27.07 3.11 7.24
C PRO A 120 -26.69 3.98 8.43
N GLY A 121 -26.42 5.26 8.15
CA GLY A 121 -26.03 6.21 9.19
C GLY A 121 -24.53 6.41 9.34
N LEU A 122 -23.72 5.73 8.56
CA LEU A 122 -22.27 5.97 8.52
C LEU A 122 -21.89 7.16 7.62
#